data_43651962b03a4f7431c6d356f07cce80
#
_entry.id   43651962b03a4f7431c6d356f07cce80
#
_cell.length_a   1.000
_cell.length_b   1.000
_cell.length_c   1.000
_cell.angle_alpha   90.00
_cell.angle_beta   90.00
_cell.angle_gamma   90.00
#
_symmetry.space_group_name_H-M   'P 1'
#
loop_
_entity.id
_entity.type
_entity.pdbx_description
1 polymer ?
#
loop_
_entity_poly.entity_id
_entity_poly.type
_entity_poly.pdbx_seq_one_letter_code
_entity_poly.pdbx_strand_id
1 'polypeptide(L)'
;MKRTLCAGVLLCVCCAASAQNARFTLLGTESVVQLDRVLTTGREHFLPPSERPKGYQWPRYQRAKYPVAVYRVDYRSVIPELHREPVEASGLLAVPLVPGARTLPVLSYQHGTVFGRYQVPSYAFSRSNPSGYPQYSGAFESRLMVAQYAGQGYVVIAADYFGLGDSDQPEAYTLKASEQQACIDLYRVAMAFLNKRGIGESRLFLAGWSQGGLVTTAFLEKLQTLGIRVTASFTAASPNDPFAAMNAWLYHPTPSDPLWENSIVALSLFSYQHYDARPGLVMSVIKPRYYAAFKRIYTRDYPNLVALNGLLVKIAHHPGGLLGYFRKRYQNSTYLADSPFGRLLAASETYQEIFHSPVRMYYGTKDEVIRVAVAKLAERYQIAMGSSSVKTMKVVDADHHGTFLAAAWDSLGWFNSFH
;
A
#
# COMPACT_ATOMS: atom_id res chain seq x y z
N MET A 1 -19.93 55.46 8.81
CA MET A 1 -20.27 54.25 9.56
C MET A 1 -19.42 53.06 9.00
N LYS A 2 -18.38 52.68 9.75
CA LYS A 2 -17.48 51.57 9.40
C LYS A 2 -18.11 50.28 9.92
N ARG A 3 -18.39 49.33 9.01
CA ARG A 3 -18.75 47.95 9.42
C ARG A 3 -17.52 47.08 9.27
N THR A 4 -16.96 46.70 10.38
CA THR A 4 -15.89 45.73 10.56
C THR A 4 -16.48 44.34 10.35
N LEU A 5 -16.03 43.59 9.33
CA LEU A 5 -16.32 42.16 9.20
C LEU A 5 -15.36 41.42 10.13
N CYS A 6 -15.87 40.82 11.16
CA CYS A 6 -15.18 39.73 11.88
C CYS A 6 -15.29 38.43 11.04
N ALA A 7 -14.21 38.06 10.39
CA ALA A 7 -14.06 36.70 9.83
C ALA A 7 -13.71 35.77 10.99
N GLY A 8 -14.71 35.03 11.47
CA GLY A 8 -14.53 34.05 12.54
C GLY A 8 -13.68 32.86 12.04
N VAL A 9 -12.63 32.61 12.78
CA VAL A 9 -11.84 31.38 12.74
C VAL A 9 -12.71 30.22 13.21
N LEU A 10 -13.25 29.43 12.28
CA LEU A 10 -13.99 28.19 12.54
C LEU A 10 -13.29 27.03 11.85
N LEU A 11 -12.01 26.86 12.13
CA LEU A 11 -11.23 25.68 11.69
C LEU A 11 -10.34 25.29 12.84
N CYS A 12 -10.70 24.31 13.62
CA CYS A 12 -9.78 23.43 14.37
C CYS A 12 -10.40 22.64 15.54
N VAL A 13 -11.68 22.32 15.53
CA VAL A 13 -12.26 21.51 16.64
C VAL A 13 -12.37 20.03 16.28
N CYS A 14 -12.49 19.66 15.00
CA CYS A 14 -12.64 18.24 14.60
C CYS A 14 -11.30 17.47 14.56
N CYS A 15 -10.14 18.12 14.45
CA CYS A 15 -8.85 17.43 14.39
C CYS A 15 -8.31 16.97 15.75
N ALA A 16 -8.77 17.54 16.85
CA ALA A 16 -8.30 17.19 18.20
C ALA A 16 -8.97 15.92 18.79
N ALA A 17 -10.15 15.55 18.29
CA ALA A 17 -10.90 14.44 18.86
C ALA A 17 -10.37 13.04 18.46
N SER A 18 -9.75 12.89 17.27
CA SER A 18 -9.21 11.61 16.82
C SER A 18 -7.90 11.20 17.51
N ALA A 19 -7.07 12.18 17.90
CA ALA A 19 -5.79 11.89 18.57
C ALA A 19 -5.95 11.45 20.05
N GLN A 20 -7.11 11.65 20.68
CA GLN A 20 -7.32 11.34 22.10
C GLN A 20 -7.62 9.86 22.40
N ASN A 21 -7.96 9.02 21.40
CA ASN A 21 -8.43 7.65 21.60
C ASN A 21 -7.58 6.57 20.89
N ALA A 22 -6.31 6.83 20.57
CA ALA A 22 -5.43 5.80 20.03
C ALA A 22 -4.76 5.00 21.14
N ARG A 23 -4.73 3.67 20.98
CA ARG A 23 -4.03 2.74 21.86
C ARG A 23 -2.74 2.28 21.22
N PHE A 24 -1.63 2.39 21.93
CA PHE A 24 -0.30 1.94 21.52
C PHE A 24 0.11 0.73 22.37
N THR A 25 0.14 -0.44 21.78
CA THR A 25 0.53 -1.69 22.45
C THR A 25 1.94 -2.05 22.03
N LEU A 26 2.90 -2.04 22.98
CA LEU A 26 4.27 -2.49 22.70
C LEU A 26 4.27 -3.99 22.42
N LEU A 27 4.68 -4.39 21.20
CA LEU A 27 4.83 -5.78 20.79
C LEU A 27 6.17 -6.37 21.24
N GLY A 28 7.19 -5.54 21.32
CA GLY A 28 8.54 -5.91 21.73
C GLY A 28 9.59 -4.93 21.22
N THR A 29 10.84 -5.27 21.49
CA THR A 29 12.01 -4.59 20.94
C THR A 29 12.78 -5.57 20.06
N GLU A 30 12.92 -5.23 18.78
CA GLU A 30 13.75 -5.97 17.84
C GLU A 30 15.21 -5.55 18.01
N SER A 31 16.07 -6.50 18.33
CA SER A 31 17.52 -6.28 18.40
C SER A 31 18.12 -6.10 17.01
N VAL A 32 19.31 -5.48 16.94
CA VAL A 32 20.09 -5.36 15.70
C VAL A 32 20.25 -6.72 15.01
N VAL A 33 20.51 -7.78 15.77
CA VAL A 33 20.67 -9.14 15.21
C VAL A 33 19.36 -9.66 14.56
N GLN A 34 18.20 -9.40 15.19
CA GLN A 34 16.92 -9.80 14.62
C GLN A 34 16.61 -9.02 13.34
N LEU A 35 16.87 -7.71 13.33
CA LEU A 35 16.72 -6.86 12.15
C LEU A 35 17.65 -7.30 11.01
N ASP A 36 18.94 -7.56 11.30
CA ASP A 36 19.89 -8.06 10.31
C ASP A 36 19.46 -9.39 9.70
N ARG A 37 18.83 -10.27 10.48
CA ARG A 37 18.28 -11.54 9.96
C ARG A 37 17.16 -11.30 8.95
N VAL A 38 16.29 -10.29 9.16
CA VAL A 38 15.27 -9.92 8.18
C VAL A 38 15.92 -9.45 6.87
N LEU A 39 16.98 -8.64 6.97
CA LEU A 39 17.68 -8.07 5.81
C LEU A 39 18.51 -9.11 5.02
N THR A 40 18.84 -10.23 5.63
CA THR A 40 19.66 -11.30 5.02
C THR A 40 18.83 -12.50 4.58
N THR A 41 18.46 -13.35 5.51
CA THR A 41 17.72 -14.60 5.21
C THR A 41 16.23 -14.38 5.00
N GLY A 42 15.63 -13.38 5.66
CA GLY A 42 14.20 -13.11 5.54
C GLY A 42 13.76 -12.77 4.12
N ARG A 43 14.58 -12.08 3.33
CA ARG A 43 14.29 -11.74 1.92
C ARG A 43 14.10 -12.97 1.02
N GLU A 44 14.75 -14.10 1.36
CA GLU A 44 14.63 -15.35 0.61
C GLU A 44 13.27 -16.03 0.79
N HIS A 45 12.55 -15.70 1.85
CA HIS A 45 11.15 -16.12 2.02
C HIS A 45 10.19 -15.28 1.17
N PHE A 46 10.55 -14.02 0.90
CA PHE A 46 9.73 -13.12 0.09
C PHE A 46 9.94 -13.33 -1.41
N LEU A 47 11.18 -13.56 -1.82
CA LEU A 47 11.57 -13.96 -3.17
C LEU A 47 12.47 -15.19 -3.06
N PRO A 48 11.91 -16.42 -3.12
CA PRO A 48 12.72 -17.64 -3.04
C PRO A 48 13.77 -17.71 -4.15
N PRO A 49 14.97 -18.25 -3.87
CA PRO A 49 16.02 -18.39 -4.88
C PRO A 49 15.57 -19.13 -6.15
N SER A 50 14.62 -20.08 -6.02
CA SER A 50 14.03 -20.83 -7.13
C SER A 50 13.12 -19.99 -8.03
N GLU A 51 12.54 -18.91 -7.50
CA GLU A 51 11.63 -18.01 -8.21
C GLU A 51 12.35 -16.75 -8.72
N ARG A 52 13.59 -16.56 -8.30
CA ARG A 52 14.39 -15.38 -8.66
C ARG A 52 14.65 -15.34 -10.17
N PRO A 53 14.30 -14.24 -10.87
CA PRO A 53 14.58 -14.10 -12.28
C PRO A 53 16.07 -14.21 -12.60
N LYS A 54 16.39 -14.87 -13.72
CA LYS A 54 17.76 -14.97 -14.21
C LYS A 54 18.33 -13.56 -14.47
N GLY A 55 19.50 -13.26 -13.90
CA GLY A 55 20.18 -11.98 -14.04
C GLY A 55 19.90 -11.01 -12.88
N TYR A 56 18.81 -11.19 -12.12
CA TYR A 56 18.51 -10.33 -10.99
C TYR A 56 19.59 -10.40 -9.90
N GLN A 57 20.07 -9.23 -9.49
CA GLN A 57 21.08 -9.09 -8.44
C GLN A 57 20.44 -8.74 -7.10
N TRP A 58 20.74 -9.55 -6.06
CA TRP A 58 20.27 -9.26 -4.71
C TRP A 58 20.81 -7.92 -4.20
N PRO A 59 19.97 -7.04 -3.65
CA PRO A 59 20.42 -5.85 -2.95
C PRO A 59 21.28 -6.23 -1.73
N ARG A 60 22.30 -5.39 -1.45
CA ARG A 60 23.17 -5.55 -0.29
C ARG A 60 22.75 -4.56 0.79
N TYR A 61 21.78 -4.93 1.59
CA TYR A 61 21.30 -4.09 2.69
C TYR A 61 22.39 -3.77 3.69
N GLN A 62 22.36 -2.56 4.23
CA GLN A 62 23.21 -2.17 5.34
C GLN A 62 22.74 -2.85 6.62
N ARG A 63 23.69 -3.23 7.48
CA ARG A 63 23.35 -3.78 8.81
C ARG A 63 22.63 -2.73 9.64
N ALA A 64 21.66 -3.17 10.44
CA ALA A 64 20.96 -2.29 11.38
C ALA A 64 21.96 -1.67 12.39
N LYS A 65 21.76 -0.43 12.76
CA LYS A 65 22.56 0.33 13.74
C LYS A 65 21.88 0.38 15.10
N TYR A 66 20.56 0.45 15.10
CA TYR A 66 19.78 0.67 16.32
C TYR A 66 18.76 -0.45 16.53
N PRO A 67 18.54 -0.90 17.77
CA PRO A 67 17.37 -1.69 18.11
C PRO A 67 16.10 -0.84 17.95
N VAL A 68 14.95 -1.50 17.76
CA VAL A 68 13.70 -0.85 17.40
C VAL A 68 12.58 -1.32 18.31
N ALA A 69 11.93 -0.39 19.02
CA ALA A 69 10.70 -0.65 19.73
C ALA A 69 9.52 -0.66 18.76
N VAL A 70 8.74 -1.75 18.75
CA VAL A 70 7.65 -1.96 17.80
C VAL A 70 6.31 -1.93 18.53
N TYR A 71 5.40 -1.09 18.04
CA TYR A 71 4.07 -0.93 18.61
C TYR A 71 3.00 -1.29 17.57
N ARG A 72 1.98 -1.98 18.01
CA ARG A 72 0.69 -1.98 17.33
C ARG A 72 -0.06 -0.72 17.76
N VAL A 73 -0.70 -0.08 16.80
CA VAL A 73 -1.52 1.12 17.00
C VAL A 73 -2.95 0.81 16.61
N ASP A 74 -3.89 0.91 17.55
CA ASP A 74 -5.32 0.87 17.28
C ASP A 74 -5.85 2.29 17.37
N TYR A 75 -6.60 2.75 16.36
CA TYR A 75 -7.07 4.14 16.28
C TYR A 75 -8.44 4.23 15.61
N ARG A 76 -9.16 5.30 15.92
CA ARG A 76 -10.41 5.63 15.27
C ARG A 76 -10.19 6.49 14.06
N SER A 77 -10.94 6.20 13.02
CA SER A 77 -10.94 6.92 11.75
C SER A 77 -12.37 7.06 11.21
N VAL A 78 -12.50 7.52 9.98
CA VAL A 78 -13.79 7.64 9.30
C VAL A 78 -13.64 7.19 7.84
N ILE A 79 -14.70 6.63 7.27
CA ILE A 79 -14.75 6.19 5.89
C ILE A 79 -15.33 7.32 5.02
N PRO A 80 -14.52 7.98 4.18
CA PRO A 80 -14.99 9.12 3.38
C PRO A 80 -16.14 8.78 2.44
N GLU A 81 -16.11 7.62 1.80
CA GLU A 81 -17.10 7.17 0.83
C GLU A 81 -18.46 6.86 1.49
N LEU A 82 -18.49 6.54 2.79
CA LEU A 82 -19.69 6.28 3.58
C LEU A 82 -20.06 7.47 4.48
N HIS A 83 -20.07 8.68 3.91
CA HIS A 83 -20.45 9.91 4.62
C HIS A 83 -19.72 10.12 5.96
N ARG A 84 -18.44 9.70 6.03
CA ARG A 84 -17.56 9.77 7.22
C ARG A 84 -18.04 8.87 8.37
N GLU A 85 -18.63 7.72 8.05
CA GLU A 85 -18.97 6.71 9.06
C GLU A 85 -17.72 6.33 9.88
N PRO A 86 -17.83 6.29 11.22
CA PRO A 86 -16.71 5.90 12.07
C PRO A 86 -16.24 4.48 11.82
N VAL A 87 -14.93 4.27 11.89
CA VAL A 87 -14.29 2.95 11.73
C VAL A 87 -13.15 2.78 12.73
N GLU A 88 -13.03 1.58 13.28
CA GLU A 88 -11.83 1.18 14.01
C GLU A 88 -10.78 0.73 13.00
N ALA A 89 -9.54 1.19 13.18
CA ALA A 89 -8.43 0.93 12.30
C ALA A 89 -7.17 0.57 13.09
N SER A 90 -6.25 -0.12 12.44
CA SER A 90 -4.98 -0.51 13.04
C SER A 90 -3.78 -0.22 12.13
N GLY A 91 -2.59 -0.27 12.74
CA GLY A 91 -1.33 -0.07 12.04
C GLY A 91 -0.13 -0.33 12.93
N LEU A 92 1.03 -0.09 12.38
CA LEU A 92 2.34 -0.27 13.00
C LEU A 92 3.01 1.08 13.27
N LEU A 93 3.67 1.19 14.42
CA LEU A 93 4.66 2.22 14.72
C LEU A 93 5.96 1.53 15.18
N ALA A 94 7.07 1.78 14.49
CA ALA A 94 8.40 1.30 14.86
C ALA A 94 9.31 2.49 15.17
N VAL A 95 9.83 2.53 16.39
CA VAL A 95 10.63 3.64 16.91
C VAL A 95 12.05 3.15 17.14
N PRO A 96 13.07 3.68 16.43
CA PRO A 96 14.46 3.35 16.69
C PRO A 96 14.91 3.89 18.05
N LEU A 97 15.68 3.10 18.77
CA LEU A 97 16.24 3.48 20.07
C LEU A 97 17.57 4.21 19.87
N VAL A 98 17.51 5.43 19.34
CA VAL A 98 18.67 6.29 19.10
C VAL A 98 18.98 7.09 20.36
N PRO A 99 20.15 6.90 20.99
CA PRO A 99 20.49 7.61 22.23
C PRO A 99 20.48 9.13 22.06
N GLY A 100 19.77 9.85 22.95
CA GLY A 100 19.74 11.32 22.98
C GLY A 100 18.99 12.01 21.84
N ALA A 101 18.36 11.27 20.95
CA ALA A 101 17.63 11.86 19.82
C ALA A 101 16.40 12.65 20.31
N ARG A 102 16.27 13.90 19.85
CA ARG A 102 15.13 14.79 20.06
C ARG A 102 14.23 14.90 18.83
N THR A 103 14.79 14.64 17.67
CA THR A 103 14.08 14.60 16.39
C THR A 103 14.58 13.41 15.58
N LEU A 104 13.66 12.77 14.83
CA LEU A 104 13.96 11.65 13.96
C LEU A 104 13.27 11.82 12.60
N PRO A 105 13.87 11.33 11.50
CA PRO A 105 13.15 11.23 10.23
C PRO A 105 12.04 10.18 10.35
N VAL A 106 10.92 10.45 9.69
CA VAL A 106 9.75 9.56 9.67
C VAL A 106 9.56 9.02 8.27
N LEU A 107 9.38 7.71 8.15
CA LEU A 107 8.94 7.03 6.95
C LEU A 107 7.53 6.51 7.14
N SER A 108 6.57 6.98 6.35
CA SER A 108 5.28 6.33 6.21
C SER A 108 5.36 5.31 5.08
N TYR A 109 5.16 4.03 5.42
CA TYR A 109 5.20 2.92 4.49
C TYR A 109 3.79 2.43 4.18
N GLN A 110 3.48 2.27 2.91
CA GLN A 110 2.22 1.75 2.38
C GLN A 110 2.46 0.35 1.81
N HIS A 111 1.79 -0.66 2.43
CA HIS A 111 1.97 -2.06 2.05
C HIS A 111 1.23 -2.44 0.77
N GLY A 112 1.70 -3.49 0.10
CA GLY A 112 1.07 -4.07 -1.08
C GLY A 112 -0.18 -4.90 -0.77
N THR A 113 -0.78 -5.48 -1.82
CA THR A 113 -1.96 -6.33 -1.69
C THR A 113 -1.68 -7.54 -0.81
N VAL A 114 -2.55 -7.80 0.17
CA VAL A 114 -2.48 -8.95 1.06
C VAL A 114 -3.67 -9.89 0.85
N PHE A 115 -3.43 -11.17 1.01
CA PHE A 115 -4.44 -12.21 0.82
C PHE A 115 -4.99 -12.76 2.13
N GLY A 116 -4.33 -12.49 3.26
CA GLY A 116 -4.83 -12.79 4.60
C GLY A 116 -5.13 -11.50 5.37
N ARG A 117 -6.27 -11.46 6.08
CA ARG A 117 -6.70 -10.30 6.86
C ARG A 117 -5.63 -9.77 7.83
N TYR A 118 -4.82 -10.69 8.38
CA TYR A 118 -3.78 -10.38 9.35
C TYR A 118 -2.36 -10.42 8.77
N GLN A 119 -2.23 -10.41 7.42
CA GLN A 119 -0.94 -10.23 6.74
C GLN A 119 -0.55 -8.76 6.61
N VAL A 120 -0.77 -7.98 7.64
CA VAL A 120 -0.71 -6.51 7.66
C VAL A 120 0.35 -6.00 8.63
N PRO A 121 0.74 -4.72 8.51
CA PRO A 121 1.79 -4.12 9.33
C PRO A 121 1.62 -4.33 10.84
N SER A 122 0.40 -4.14 11.39
CA SER A 122 0.14 -4.28 12.83
C SER A 122 0.40 -5.68 13.38
N TYR A 123 0.38 -6.69 12.53
CA TYR A 123 0.66 -8.08 12.86
C TYR A 123 2.05 -8.57 12.44
N ALA A 124 2.85 -7.73 11.77
CA ALA A 124 4.17 -8.10 11.25
C ALA A 124 5.14 -8.63 12.33
N PHE A 125 5.02 -8.16 13.55
CA PHE A 125 5.85 -8.55 14.70
C PHE A 125 5.05 -9.23 15.82
N SER A 126 3.79 -9.56 15.59
CA SER A 126 2.96 -10.27 16.57
C SER A 126 3.44 -11.70 16.73
N ARG A 127 3.53 -12.16 17.99
CA ARG A 127 3.84 -13.57 18.32
C ARG A 127 2.64 -14.49 18.10
N SER A 128 1.44 -13.96 18.15
CA SER A 128 0.19 -14.67 17.88
C SER A 128 -0.35 -14.22 16.54
N ASN A 129 -0.29 -15.07 15.52
CA ASN A 129 -0.97 -14.83 14.25
C ASN A 129 -2.30 -15.59 14.26
N PRO A 130 -3.46 -14.90 14.38
CA PRO A 130 -4.76 -15.55 14.48
C PRO A 130 -5.18 -16.26 13.19
N SER A 131 -4.52 -15.98 12.05
CA SER A 131 -4.88 -16.54 10.75
C SER A 131 -4.25 -17.90 10.43
N GLY A 132 -3.37 -18.44 11.29
CA GLY A 132 -2.62 -19.68 10.99
C GLY A 132 -1.63 -19.56 9.81
N TYR A 133 -1.44 -18.35 9.25
CA TYR A 133 -0.43 -18.12 8.23
C TYR A 133 0.98 -18.15 8.85
N PRO A 134 1.98 -18.74 8.15
CA PRO A 134 3.35 -18.67 8.62
C PRO A 134 3.78 -17.22 8.86
N GLN A 135 4.38 -16.93 10.00
CA GLN A 135 4.82 -15.56 10.37
C GLN A 135 5.69 -14.87 9.31
N TYR A 136 6.33 -15.64 8.45
CA TYR A 136 7.27 -15.13 7.43
C TYR A 136 6.64 -14.85 6.07
N SER A 137 5.49 -15.44 5.74
CA SER A 137 4.79 -15.17 4.47
C SER A 137 3.81 -13.98 4.56
N GLY A 138 3.51 -13.53 5.78
CA GLY A 138 2.62 -12.40 6.00
C GLY A 138 3.38 -11.16 6.43
N ALA A 139 3.13 -10.03 5.77
CA ALA A 139 3.72 -8.71 6.11
C ALA A 139 5.27 -8.67 6.09
N PHE A 140 5.93 -9.56 5.31
CA PHE A 140 7.39 -9.54 5.19
C PHE A 140 7.90 -8.17 4.73
N GLU A 141 7.23 -7.54 3.78
CA GLU A 141 7.55 -6.20 3.29
C GLU A 141 7.61 -5.17 4.42
N SER A 142 6.63 -5.19 5.35
CA SER A 142 6.64 -4.30 6.52
C SER A 142 7.82 -4.61 7.45
N ARG A 143 8.15 -5.88 7.66
CA ARG A 143 9.34 -6.27 8.44
C ARG A 143 10.64 -5.79 7.80
N LEU A 144 10.74 -5.92 6.47
CA LEU A 144 11.89 -5.42 5.71
C LEU A 144 12.04 -3.90 5.86
N MET A 145 10.94 -3.16 5.72
CA MET A 145 10.96 -1.70 5.84
C MET A 145 11.33 -1.24 7.26
N VAL A 146 10.84 -1.92 8.29
CA VAL A 146 11.28 -1.67 9.67
C VAL A 146 12.77 -1.97 9.83
N ALA A 147 13.25 -3.12 9.36
CA ALA A 147 14.66 -3.48 9.48
C ALA A 147 15.57 -2.52 8.72
N GLN A 148 15.20 -2.16 7.48
CA GLN A 148 15.98 -1.30 6.60
C GLN A 148 15.99 0.16 7.03
N TYR A 149 14.87 0.70 7.49
CA TYR A 149 14.75 2.11 7.82
C TYR A 149 14.78 2.38 9.31
N ALA A 150 13.98 1.68 10.14
CA ALA A 150 14.02 1.91 11.58
C ALA A 150 15.35 1.42 12.18
N GLY A 151 15.90 0.33 11.67
CA GLY A 151 17.27 -0.10 12.00
C GLY A 151 18.34 0.94 11.69
N GLN A 152 18.09 1.91 10.82
CA GLN A 152 19.00 3.02 10.47
C GLN A 152 18.64 4.35 11.13
N GLY A 153 17.61 4.41 11.98
CA GLY A 153 17.27 5.60 12.75
C GLY A 153 16.02 6.35 12.27
N TYR A 154 15.25 5.82 11.34
CA TYR A 154 13.96 6.37 10.95
C TYR A 154 12.85 5.84 11.87
N VAL A 155 11.88 6.66 12.24
CA VAL A 155 10.58 6.16 12.70
C VAL A 155 9.87 5.58 11.48
N VAL A 156 9.31 4.37 11.59
CA VAL A 156 8.48 3.79 10.52
C VAL A 156 7.05 3.66 11.00
N ILE A 157 6.10 4.17 10.23
CA ILE A 157 4.66 3.99 10.42
C ILE A 157 4.06 3.30 9.20
N ALA A 158 3.08 2.41 9.41
CA ALA A 158 2.40 1.71 8.33
C ALA A 158 0.95 1.38 8.72
N ALA A 159 -0.03 1.89 7.97
CA ALA A 159 -1.44 1.60 8.18
C ALA A 159 -1.80 0.23 7.60
N ASP A 160 -2.76 -0.46 8.22
CA ASP A 160 -3.27 -1.74 7.73
C ASP A 160 -4.32 -1.57 6.61
N TYR A 161 -4.84 -0.36 6.41
CA TYR A 161 -6.02 0.03 5.62
C TYR A 161 -7.34 -0.48 6.22
N PHE A 162 -8.47 0.13 5.81
CA PHE A 162 -9.79 -0.27 6.30
C PHE A 162 -10.19 -1.64 5.77
N GLY A 163 -10.79 -2.45 6.63
CA GLY A 163 -11.19 -3.82 6.34
C GLY A 163 -10.09 -4.86 6.53
N LEU A 164 -8.88 -4.43 6.92
CA LEU A 164 -7.75 -5.31 7.25
C LEU A 164 -7.38 -5.19 8.73
N GLY A 165 -6.57 -6.14 9.23
CA GLY A 165 -6.24 -6.20 10.65
C GLY A 165 -7.49 -6.36 11.51
N ASP A 166 -7.68 -5.49 12.48
CA ASP A 166 -8.84 -5.51 13.39
C ASP A 166 -9.97 -4.54 12.99
N SER A 167 -9.92 -3.98 11.78
CA SER A 167 -11.03 -3.21 11.27
C SER A 167 -12.30 -4.06 11.17
N ASP A 168 -13.44 -3.52 11.55
CA ASP A 168 -14.76 -4.18 11.53
C ASP A 168 -15.46 -4.09 10.17
N GLN A 169 -14.91 -3.30 9.25
CA GLN A 169 -15.47 -3.07 7.93
C GLN A 169 -14.98 -4.10 6.88
N PRO A 170 -15.65 -4.25 5.76
CA PRO A 170 -15.08 -4.89 4.57
C PRO A 170 -13.84 -4.15 4.06
N GLU A 171 -12.99 -4.81 3.29
CA GLU A 171 -11.79 -4.16 2.75
C GLU A 171 -12.12 -3.04 1.76
N ALA A 172 -11.48 -1.88 1.96
CA ALA A 172 -11.54 -0.72 1.08
C ALA A 172 -10.39 -0.75 0.05
N TYR A 173 -10.37 -1.80 -0.81
CA TYR A 173 -9.28 -2.04 -1.76
C TYR A 173 -9.27 -1.01 -2.89
N THR A 174 -8.14 -0.31 -3.09
CA THR A 174 -7.92 0.74 -4.11
C THR A 174 -8.95 1.88 -4.08
N LEU A 175 -9.55 2.14 -2.93
CA LEU A 175 -10.41 3.29 -2.69
C LEU A 175 -9.57 4.48 -2.22
N LYS A 176 -9.25 5.37 -3.13
CA LYS A 176 -8.29 6.46 -2.94
C LYS A 176 -8.52 7.25 -1.65
N ALA A 177 -9.77 7.67 -1.39
CA ALA A 177 -10.07 8.50 -0.23
C ALA A 177 -9.99 7.73 1.09
N SER A 178 -10.44 6.47 1.14
CA SER A 178 -10.30 5.59 2.32
C SER A 178 -8.83 5.28 2.63
N GLU A 179 -8.01 4.97 1.61
CA GLU A 179 -6.58 4.69 1.79
C GLU A 179 -5.82 5.95 2.28
N GLN A 180 -6.13 7.12 1.71
CA GLN A 180 -5.62 8.41 2.20
C GLN A 180 -6.00 8.65 3.66
N GLN A 181 -7.26 8.37 4.03
CA GLN A 181 -7.78 8.64 5.37
C GLN A 181 -7.12 7.73 6.42
N ALA A 182 -6.97 6.43 6.11
CA ALA A 182 -6.26 5.49 6.99
C ALA A 182 -4.82 5.94 7.27
N CYS A 183 -4.10 6.35 6.22
CA CYS A 183 -2.71 6.82 6.34
C CYS A 183 -2.58 8.12 7.13
N ILE A 184 -3.43 9.14 6.86
CA ILE A 184 -3.32 10.44 7.53
C ILE A 184 -3.68 10.34 9.02
N ASP A 185 -4.67 9.52 9.38
CA ASP A 185 -5.08 9.41 10.78
C ASP A 185 -4.04 8.63 11.59
N LEU A 186 -3.45 7.55 11.03
CA LEU A 186 -2.31 6.88 11.68
C LEU A 186 -1.12 7.84 11.85
N TYR A 187 -0.76 8.61 10.82
CA TYR A 187 0.32 9.58 10.90
C TYR A 187 0.08 10.57 12.05
N ARG A 188 -1.12 11.15 12.16
CA ARG A 188 -1.46 12.11 13.20
C ARG A 188 -1.36 11.54 14.61
N VAL A 189 -1.90 10.34 14.85
CA VAL A 189 -1.84 9.71 16.18
C VAL A 189 -0.42 9.28 16.53
N ALA A 190 0.36 8.80 15.55
CA ALA A 190 1.76 8.43 15.76
C ALA A 190 2.63 9.66 16.11
N MET A 191 2.46 10.79 15.41
CA MET A 191 3.18 12.03 15.72
C MET A 191 2.78 12.57 17.09
N ALA A 192 1.51 12.52 17.47
CA ALA A 192 1.08 12.90 18.81
C ALA A 192 1.70 12.04 19.93
N PHE A 193 1.82 10.73 19.67
CA PHE A 193 2.48 9.80 20.58
C PHE A 193 3.98 10.09 20.75
N LEU A 194 4.69 10.36 19.65
CA LEU A 194 6.12 10.67 19.66
C LEU A 194 6.39 12.02 20.35
N ASN A 195 5.61 13.04 20.03
CA ASN A 195 5.74 14.38 20.64
C ASN A 195 5.56 14.33 22.15
N LYS A 196 4.62 13.54 22.68
CA LYS A 196 4.45 13.32 24.12
C LYS A 196 5.69 12.68 24.79
N ARG A 197 6.56 12.03 24.01
CA ARG A 197 7.84 11.42 24.43
C ARG A 197 9.06 12.30 24.16
N GLY A 198 8.84 13.54 23.71
CA GLY A 198 9.91 14.47 23.38
C GLY A 198 10.65 14.15 22.09
N ILE A 199 10.05 13.37 21.18
CA ILE A 199 10.61 13.02 19.87
C ILE A 199 9.80 13.75 18.80
N GLY A 200 10.42 14.75 18.16
CA GLY A 200 9.83 15.47 17.02
C GLY A 200 10.16 14.80 15.69
N GLU A 201 9.39 15.15 14.66
CA GLU A 201 9.70 14.80 13.27
C GLU A 201 10.73 15.78 12.71
N SER A 202 11.83 15.25 12.12
CA SER A 202 12.78 16.08 11.39
C SER A 202 12.44 16.23 9.91
N ARG A 203 11.99 15.15 9.29
CA ARG A 203 11.59 15.05 7.87
C ARG A 203 10.58 13.92 7.68
N LEU A 204 9.66 14.10 6.74
CA LEU A 204 8.69 13.06 6.35
C LEU A 204 9.06 12.49 4.98
N PHE A 205 9.11 11.17 4.90
CA PHE A 205 9.29 10.39 3.68
C PHE A 205 8.12 9.43 3.49
N LEU A 206 7.80 9.10 2.24
CA LEU A 206 6.79 8.11 1.92
C LEU A 206 7.40 6.99 1.09
N ALA A 207 6.88 5.77 1.26
CA ALA A 207 7.28 4.64 0.46
C ALA A 207 6.15 3.62 0.32
N GLY A 208 6.07 2.95 -0.83
CA GLY A 208 5.12 1.86 -0.99
C GLY A 208 5.42 0.96 -2.18
N TRP A 209 4.84 -0.24 -2.14
CA TRP A 209 5.01 -1.25 -3.16
C TRP A 209 3.67 -1.78 -3.66
N SER A 210 3.55 -2.03 -4.99
CA SER A 210 2.34 -2.58 -5.60
C SER A 210 1.12 -1.69 -5.29
N GLN A 211 0.03 -2.21 -4.71
CA GLN A 211 -1.08 -1.40 -4.17
C GLN A 211 -0.55 -0.25 -3.31
N GLY A 212 0.42 -0.53 -2.43
CA GLY A 212 1.01 0.50 -1.57
C GLY A 212 1.72 1.61 -2.33
N GLY A 213 2.21 1.36 -3.54
CA GLY A 213 2.73 2.41 -4.42
C GLY A 213 1.64 3.36 -4.90
N LEU A 214 0.46 2.85 -5.26
CA LEU A 214 -0.74 3.66 -5.55
C LEU A 214 -1.15 4.46 -4.31
N VAL A 215 -1.20 3.81 -3.15
CA VAL A 215 -1.55 4.49 -1.88
C VAL A 215 -0.52 5.57 -1.53
N THR A 216 0.77 5.34 -1.80
CA THR A 216 1.83 6.34 -1.56
C THR A 216 1.60 7.61 -2.36
N THR A 217 1.28 7.51 -3.65
CA THR A 217 0.99 8.70 -4.48
C THR A 217 -0.33 9.35 -4.09
N ALA A 218 -1.37 8.58 -3.76
CA ALA A 218 -2.61 9.11 -3.20
C ALA A 218 -2.37 9.85 -1.88
N PHE A 219 -1.55 9.28 -0.99
CA PHE A 219 -1.24 9.90 0.29
C PHE A 219 -0.38 11.17 0.13
N LEU A 220 0.57 11.17 -0.80
CA LEU A 220 1.35 12.35 -1.15
C LEU A 220 0.45 13.51 -1.59
N GLU A 221 -0.51 13.27 -2.48
CA GLU A 221 -1.53 14.23 -2.91
C GLU A 221 -2.31 14.78 -1.70
N LYS A 222 -2.75 13.89 -0.80
CA LYS A 222 -3.48 14.29 0.42
C LYS A 222 -2.63 15.19 1.32
N LEU A 223 -1.37 14.86 1.53
CA LEU A 223 -0.47 15.66 2.34
C LEU A 223 -0.18 17.02 1.71
N GLN A 224 0.00 17.08 0.38
CA GLN A 224 0.12 18.34 -0.36
C GLN A 224 -1.11 19.24 -0.16
N THR A 225 -2.31 18.68 -0.30
CA THR A 225 -3.58 19.39 -0.08
C THR A 225 -3.68 19.95 1.35
N LEU A 226 -3.12 19.24 2.33
CA LEU A 226 -3.11 19.66 3.73
C LEU A 226 -1.95 20.61 4.09
N GLY A 227 -1.08 20.93 3.14
CA GLY A 227 0.12 21.74 3.37
C GLY A 227 1.20 21.05 4.20
N ILE A 228 1.13 19.72 4.34
CA ILE A 228 2.14 18.92 5.06
C ILE A 228 3.29 18.59 4.10
N ARG A 229 4.47 19.07 4.45
CA ARG A 229 5.66 18.90 3.59
C ARG A 229 6.17 17.46 3.63
N VAL A 230 6.27 16.83 2.46
CA VAL A 230 6.98 15.57 2.27
C VAL A 230 8.35 15.87 1.66
N THR A 231 9.39 15.27 2.20
CA THR A 231 10.78 15.50 1.74
C THR A 231 11.05 14.80 0.42
N ALA A 232 10.70 13.53 0.34
CA ALA A 232 10.80 12.72 -0.87
C ALA A 232 9.95 11.44 -0.71
N SER A 233 9.63 10.80 -1.83
CA SER A 233 8.85 9.56 -1.84
C SER A 233 9.43 8.54 -2.83
N PHE A 234 9.25 7.24 -2.54
CA PHE A 234 9.42 6.24 -3.59
C PHE A 234 8.23 5.29 -3.69
N THR A 235 7.99 4.80 -4.89
CA THR A 235 7.07 3.69 -5.17
C THR A 235 7.81 2.59 -5.92
N ALA A 236 7.40 1.34 -5.73
CA ALA A 236 7.93 0.21 -6.47
C ALA A 236 6.79 -0.58 -7.11
N ALA A 237 6.92 -0.89 -8.41
CA ALA A 237 5.95 -1.71 -9.15
C ALA A 237 4.49 -1.26 -8.92
N SER A 238 4.22 0.03 -9.05
CA SER A 238 2.95 0.66 -8.66
C SER A 238 1.95 0.72 -9.82
N PRO A 239 0.69 0.27 -9.62
CA PRO A 239 -0.41 0.45 -10.57
C PRO A 239 -1.08 1.83 -10.42
N ASN A 240 -0.32 2.94 -10.61
CA ASN A 240 -0.83 4.29 -10.43
C ASN A 240 -2.03 4.65 -11.33
N ASP A 241 -2.31 3.84 -12.33
CA ASP A 241 -3.53 3.83 -13.13
C ASP A 241 -4.17 2.43 -13.07
N PRO A 242 -5.12 2.19 -12.13
CA PRO A 242 -5.82 0.90 -12.01
C PRO A 242 -6.58 0.50 -13.27
N PHE A 243 -7.10 1.48 -14.04
CA PHE A 243 -7.75 1.20 -15.31
C PHE A 243 -6.76 0.65 -16.34
N ALA A 244 -5.61 1.29 -16.50
CA ALA A 244 -4.58 0.86 -17.45
C ALA A 244 -4.00 -0.52 -17.06
N ALA A 245 -3.80 -0.77 -15.76
CA ALA A 245 -3.37 -2.08 -15.25
C ALA A 245 -4.40 -3.17 -15.57
N MET A 246 -5.67 -2.95 -15.22
CA MET A 246 -6.77 -3.89 -15.49
C MET A 246 -6.96 -4.13 -16.99
N ASN A 247 -6.85 -3.08 -17.82
CA ASN A 247 -6.93 -3.20 -19.28
C ASN A 247 -5.80 -4.10 -19.82
N ALA A 248 -4.58 -3.93 -19.32
CA ALA A 248 -3.44 -4.76 -19.72
C ALA A 248 -3.67 -6.24 -19.36
N TRP A 249 -4.11 -6.55 -18.16
CA TRP A 249 -4.38 -7.93 -17.73
C TRP A 249 -5.53 -8.57 -18.51
N LEU A 250 -6.58 -7.83 -18.81
CA LEU A 250 -7.74 -8.36 -19.51
C LEU A 250 -7.49 -8.60 -21.00
N TYR A 251 -6.83 -7.65 -21.68
CA TYR A 251 -6.76 -7.65 -23.15
C TYR A 251 -5.36 -7.89 -23.72
N HIS A 252 -4.34 -7.86 -22.88
CA HIS A 252 -2.95 -8.12 -23.25
C HIS A 252 -2.27 -9.09 -22.27
N PRO A 253 -2.91 -10.27 -21.98
CA PRO A 253 -2.36 -11.22 -21.02
C PRO A 253 -1.04 -11.80 -21.54
N THR A 254 -0.16 -12.18 -20.61
CA THR A 254 1.10 -12.85 -20.89
C THR A 254 1.17 -14.20 -20.15
N PRO A 255 1.99 -15.13 -20.59
CA PRO A 255 2.15 -16.42 -19.90
C PRO A 255 2.71 -16.30 -18.47
N SER A 256 3.30 -15.16 -18.13
CA SER A 256 3.86 -14.88 -16.80
C SER A 256 2.86 -14.25 -15.84
N ASP A 257 1.66 -13.88 -16.29
CA ASP A 257 0.65 -13.26 -15.43
C ASP A 257 0.26 -14.21 -14.29
N PRO A 258 0.36 -13.79 -13.03
CA PRO A 258 0.15 -14.69 -11.91
C PRO A 258 -1.35 -14.94 -11.65
N LEU A 259 -1.69 -16.15 -11.19
CA LEU A 259 -3.07 -16.53 -10.88
C LEU A 259 -3.75 -15.60 -9.86
N TRP A 260 -2.98 -15.01 -8.95
CA TRP A 260 -3.54 -14.16 -7.91
C TRP A 260 -4.06 -12.80 -8.41
N GLU A 261 -3.78 -12.40 -9.67
CA GLU A 261 -4.46 -11.24 -10.30
C GLU A 261 -5.99 -11.38 -10.30
N ASN A 262 -6.51 -12.63 -10.34
CA ASN A 262 -7.93 -12.89 -10.16
C ASN A 262 -8.47 -12.39 -8.81
N SER A 263 -7.64 -12.40 -7.77
CA SER A 263 -8.01 -11.85 -6.47
C SER A 263 -8.16 -10.33 -6.52
N ILE A 264 -7.31 -9.63 -7.27
CA ILE A 264 -7.40 -8.17 -7.44
C ILE A 264 -8.74 -7.79 -8.07
N VAL A 265 -9.20 -8.54 -9.08
CA VAL A 265 -10.52 -8.31 -9.67
C VAL A 265 -11.64 -8.48 -8.63
N ALA A 266 -11.55 -9.52 -7.78
CA ALA A 266 -12.54 -9.73 -6.72
C ALA A 266 -12.51 -8.59 -5.70
N LEU A 267 -11.32 -8.22 -5.22
CA LEU A 267 -11.14 -7.16 -4.23
C LEU A 267 -11.67 -5.83 -4.75
N SER A 268 -11.30 -5.41 -5.95
CA SER A 268 -11.77 -4.14 -6.56
C SER A 268 -13.29 -4.13 -6.75
N LEU A 269 -13.86 -5.19 -7.32
CA LEU A 269 -15.30 -5.23 -7.62
C LEU A 269 -16.16 -5.15 -6.37
N PHE A 270 -15.83 -5.92 -5.33
CA PHE A 270 -16.63 -5.93 -4.11
C PHE A 270 -16.40 -4.67 -3.27
N SER A 271 -15.17 -4.12 -3.24
CA SER A 271 -14.90 -2.82 -2.60
C SER A 271 -15.72 -1.71 -3.25
N TYR A 272 -15.65 -1.56 -4.56
CA TYR A 272 -16.44 -0.55 -5.27
C TYR A 272 -17.94 -0.77 -5.13
N GLN A 273 -18.44 -2.03 -5.15
CA GLN A 273 -19.86 -2.29 -4.90
C GLN A 273 -20.30 -1.82 -3.53
N HIS A 274 -19.49 -2.04 -2.50
CA HIS A 274 -19.82 -1.69 -1.12
C HIS A 274 -19.71 -0.18 -0.88
N TYR A 275 -18.55 0.39 -1.16
CA TYR A 275 -18.21 1.75 -0.76
C TYR A 275 -18.78 2.84 -1.69
N ASP A 276 -18.87 2.58 -2.98
CA ASP A 276 -19.50 3.50 -3.94
C ASP A 276 -21.03 3.30 -4.06
N ALA A 277 -21.63 2.54 -3.13
CA ALA A 277 -23.04 2.25 -3.09
C ALA A 277 -23.61 1.84 -4.47
N ARG A 278 -22.93 0.91 -5.16
CA ARG A 278 -23.30 0.41 -6.49
C ARG A 278 -23.88 -1.01 -6.46
N PRO A 279 -25.11 -1.22 -5.92
CA PRO A 279 -25.72 -2.54 -5.86
C PRO A 279 -25.72 -3.23 -7.23
N GLY A 280 -25.30 -4.51 -7.26
CA GLY A 280 -25.27 -5.29 -8.49
C GLY A 280 -24.05 -5.07 -9.39
N LEU A 281 -23.06 -4.23 -9.01
CA LEU A 281 -21.85 -4.01 -9.80
C LEU A 281 -21.14 -5.33 -10.10
N VAL A 282 -20.86 -6.15 -9.09
CA VAL A 282 -20.19 -7.45 -9.26
C VAL A 282 -20.91 -8.31 -10.30
N MET A 283 -22.24 -8.46 -10.15
CA MET A 283 -23.07 -9.26 -11.06
C MET A 283 -23.18 -8.64 -12.46
N SER A 284 -22.95 -7.36 -12.60
CA SER A 284 -22.90 -6.69 -13.90
C SER A 284 -21.60 -6.96 -14.66
N VAL A 285 -20.53 -7.33 -13.96
CA VAL A 285 -19.20 -7.57 -14.52
C VAL A 285 -18.91 -9.05 -14.73
N ILE A 286 -19.12 -9.88 -13.71
CA ILE A 286 -18.82 -11.32 -13.77
C ILE A 286 -20.05 -12.19 -14.07
N LYS A 287 -19.82 -13.37 -14.60
CA LYS A 287 -20.86 -14.39 -14.80
C LYS A 287 -21.36 -14.92 -13.44
N PRO A 288 -22.67 -15.16 -13.24
CA PRO A 288 -23.26 -15.53 -11.95
C PRO A 288 -22.59 -16.71 -11.26
N ARG A 289 -22.18 -17.72 -12.01
CA ARG A 289 -21.55 -18.94 -11.49
C ARG A 289 -20.25 -18.70 -10.72
N TYR A 290 -19.59 -17.55 -10.91
CA TYR A 290 -18.33 -17.20 -10.23
C TYR A 290 -18.53 -16.33 -9.00
N TYR A 291 -19.75 -15.80 -8.79
CA TYR A 291 -20.04 -14.85 -7.72
C TYR A 291 -19.62 -15.36 -6.34
N ALA A 292 -20.02 -16.60 -6.00
CA ALA A 292 -19.70 -17.18 -4.69
C ALA A 292 -18.18 -17.32 -4.46
N ALA A 293 -17.42 -17.73 -5.50
CA ALA A 293 -15.96 -17.85 -5.40
C ALA A 293 -15.31 -16.48 -5.21
N PHE A 294 -15.72 -15.47 -5.98
CA PHE A 294 -15.23 -14.10 -5.85
C PHE A 294 -15.58 -13.48 -4.49
N LYS A 295 -16.80 -13.73 -3.99
CA LYS A 295 -17.19 -13.27 -2.66
C LYS A 295 -16.30 -13.88 -1.58
N ARG A 296 -16.01 -15.19 -1.64
CA ARG A 296 -15.09 -15.86 -0.70
C ARG A 296 -13.67 -15.27 -0.76
N ILE A 297 -13.18 -14.90 -1.93
CA ILE A 297 -11.88 -14.22 -2.06
C ILE A 297 -11.92 -12.88 -1.34
N TYR A 298 -12.93 -12.06 -1.60
CA TYR A 298 -13.07 -10.74 -0.97
C TYR A 298 -13.24 -10.81 0.55
N THR A 299 -14.09 -11.70 1.03
CA THR A 299 -14.32 -11.89 2.47
C THR A 299 -13.22 -12.69 3.15
N ARG A 300 -12.21 -13.16 2.39
CA ARG A 300 -11.14 -14.04 2.87
C ARG A 300 -11.65 -15.30 3.58
N ASP A 301 -12.78 -15.83 3.10
CA ASP A 301 -13.39 -17.07 3.59
C ASP A 301 -12.64 -18.30 3.02
N TYR A 302 -11.39 -18.43 3.43
CA TYR A 302 -10.51 -19.56 3.17
C TYR A 302 -9.47 -19.72 4.30
N PRO A 303 -9.15 -20.96 4.68
CA PRO A 303 -8.34 -21.22 5.88
C PRO A 303 -6.84 -20.89 5.70
N ASN A 304 -6.35 -20.85 4.45
CA ASN A 304 -4.93 -20.59 4.13
C ASN A 304 -4.74 -20.29 2.63
N LEU A 305 -3.51 -19.93 2.26
CA LEU A 305 -3.15 -19.61 0.87
C LEU A 305 -3.28 -20.80 -0.09
N VAL A 306 -3.14 -22.05 0.40
CA VAL A 306 -3.35 -23.24 -0.44
C VAL A 306 -4.81 -23.35 -0.85
N ALA A 307 -5.74 -23.09 0.07
CA ALA A 307 -7.17 -23.06 -0.24
C ALA A 307 -7.53 -21.89 -1.16
N LEU A 308 -6.92 -20.71 -0.98
CA LEU A 308 -7.04 -19.60 -1.92
C LEU A 308 -6.58 -20.02 -3.30
N ASN A 309 -5.37 -20.58 -3.43
CA ASN A 309 -4.84 -21.03 -4.71
C ASN A 309 -5.77 -22.05 -5.38
N GLY A 310 -6.37 -22.97 -4.62
CA GLY A 310 -7.38 -23.90 -5.13
C GLY A 310 -8.64 -23.21 -5.68
N LEU A 311 -9.06 -22.08 -5.09
CA LEU A 311 -10.14 -21.25 -5.63
C LEU A 311 -9.71 -20.56 -6.93
N LEU A 312 -8.51 -19.99 -6.96
CA LEU A 312 -7.97 -19.29 -8.13
C LEU A 312 -7.79 -20.22 -9.32
N VAL A 313 -7.27 -21.42 -9.10
CA VAL A 313 -7.16 -22.46 -10.15
C VAL A 313 -8.53 -22.79 -10.73
N LYS A 314 -9.56 -22.99 -9.91
CA LYS A 314 -10.93 -23.25 -10.40
C LYS A 314 -11.51 -22.08 -11.21
N ILE A 315 -11.15 -20.86 -10.89
CA ILE A 315 -11.58 -19.66 -11.63
C ILE A 315 -10.81 -19.54 -12.95
N ALA A 316 -9.48 -19.75 -12.92
CA ALA A 316 -8.58 -19.54 -14.03
C ALA A 316 -8.61 -20.68 -15.09
N HIS A 317 -9.03 -21.89 -14.73
CA HIS A 317 -9.17 -23.02 -15.69
C HIS A 317 -10.24 -22.79 -16.76
N HIS A 318 -10.59 -21.53 -17.01
CA HIS A 318 -11.52 -21.16 -18.07
C HIS A 318 -10.74 -20.83 -19.35
N PRO A 319 -11.15 -21.37 -20.52
CA PRO A 319 -10.64 -20.90 -21.79
C PRO A 319 -10.87 -19.38 -21.92
N GLY A 320 -9.80 -18.59 -22.11
CA GLY A 320 -9.88 -17.14 -22.27
C GLY A 320 -9.33 -16.30 -21.09
N GLY A 321 -8.55 -16.92 -20.18
CA GLY A 321 -7.87 -16.18 -19.09
C GLY A 321 -8.85 -15.42 -18.21
N LEU A 322 -8.46 -14.23 -17.75
CA LEU A 322 -9.31 -13.36 -16.91
C LEU A 322 -10.67 -13.06 -17.56
N LEU A 323 -10.73 -12.83 -18.88
CA LEU A 323 -11.99 -12.60 -19.59
C LEU A 323 -12.93 -13.79 -19.57
N GLY A 324 -12.46 -15.00 -19.27
CA GLY A 324 -13.27 -16.23 -19.21
C GLY A 324 -14.44 -16.14 -18.23
N TYR A 325 -14.33 -15.41 -17.13
CA TYR A 325 -15.39 -15.22 -16.15
C TYR A 325 -16.14 -13.89 -16.26
N PHE A 326 -15.67 -12.95 -17.07
CA PHE A 326 -16.38 -11.70 -17.33
C PHE A 326 -17.63 -11.95 -18.20
N ARG A 327 -18.60 -11.06 -18.09
CA ARG A 327 -19.77 -11.02 -18.99
C ARG A 327 -19.32 -10.80 -20.45
N LYS A 328 -20.07 -11.36 -21.42
CA LYS A 328 -19.71 -11.34 -22.85
C LYS A 328 -19.37 -9.95 -23.40
N ARG A 329 -20.05 -8.90 -22.92
CA ARG A 329 -19.81 -7.51 -23.35
C ARG A 329 -18.39 -7.01 -23.07
N TYR A 330 -17.73 -7.55 -22.05
CA TYR A 330 -16.33 -7.23 -21.73
C TYR A 330 -15.32 -7.92 -22.68
N GLN A 331 -15.75 -8.76 -23.59
CA GLN A 331 -14.87 -9.23 -24.67
C GLN A 331 -14.48 -8.08 -25.63
N ASN A 332 -15.22 -6.98 -25.64
CA ASN A 332 -14.87 -5.77 -26.33
C ASN A 332 -14.10 -4.84 -25.37
N SER A 333 -12.84 -4.52 -25.70
CA SER A 333 -11.98 -3.68 -24.86
C SER A 333 -12.51 -2.25 -24.67
N THR A 334 -13.24 -1.69 -25.67
CA THR A 334 -13.83 -0.36 -25.54
C THR A 334 -14.96 -0.35 -24.50
N TYR A 335 -15.65 -1.46 -24.29
CA TYR A 335 -16.72 -1.54 -23.31
C TYR A 335 -16.21 -1.37 -21.87
N LEU A 336 -14.97 -1.80 -21.55
CA LEU A 336 -14.42 -1.58 -20.21
C LEU A 336 -14.39 -0.09 -19.87
N ALA A 337 -13.92 0.77 -20.78
CA ALA A 337 -13.85 2.22 -20.56
C ALA A 337 -15.24 2.85 -20.30
N ASP A 338 -16.25 2.40 -21.03
CA ASP A 338 -17.63 2.92 -20.93
C ASP A 338 -18.42 2.29 -19.76
N SER A 339 -17.88 1.21 -19.16
CA SER A 339 -18.59 0.48 -18.09
C SER A 339 -18.50 1.22 -16.75
N PRO A 340 -19.48 1.01 -15.84
CA PRO A 340 -19.37 1.51 -14.47
C PRO A 340 -18.09 1.05 -13.77
N PHE A 341 -17.66 -0.20 -13.99
CA PHE A 341 -16.43 -0.73 -13.41
C PHE A 341 -15.18 0.00 -13.92
N GLY A 342 -15.08 0.19 -15.24
CA GLY A 342 -13.95 0.90 -15.83
C GLY A 342 -13.86 2.37 -15.36
N ARG A 343 -15.01 3.05 -15.22
CA ARG A 343 -15.03 4.42 -14.67
C ARG A 343 -14.57 4.49 -13.21
N LEU A 344 -14.90 3.49 -12.38
CA LEU A 344 -14.43 3.42 -10.99
C LEU A 344 -12.93 3.14 -10.93
N LEU A 345 -12.40 2.25 -11.76
CA LEU A 345 -10.97 2.03 -11.91
C LEU A 345 -10.24 3.33 -12.32
N ALA A 346 -10.77 4.05 -13.31
CA ALA A 346 -10.19 5.31 -13.76
C ALA A 346 -10.24 6.41 -12.69
N ALA A 347 -11.32 6.47 -11.89
CA ALA A 347 -11.45 7.41 -10.78
C ALA A 347 -10.48 7.15 -9.62
N SER A 348 -9.92 5.93 -9.54
CA SER A 348 -8.93 5.53 -8.52
C SER A 348 -7.48 5.81 -8.94
N GLU A 349 -7.25 6.47 -10.09
CA GLU A 349 -5.91 6.81 -10.53
C GLU A 349 -5.22 7.82 -9.59
N THR A 350 -3.89 7.77 -9.54
CA THR A 350 -3.08 8.57 -8.61
C THR A 350 -1.84 9.19 -9.28
N TYR A 351 -1.83 9.31 -10.61
CA TYR A 351 -0.68 9.83 -11.35
C TYR A 351 -0.93 11.18 -12.02
N GLN A 352 -2.18 11.62 -12.14
CA GLN A 352 -2.56 12.89 -12.78
C GLN A 352 -2.54 14.08 -11.81
N GLU A 353 -1.67 14.02 -10.82
CA GLU A 353 -1.40 15.11 -9.87
C GLU A 353 0.03 15.61 -10.05
N ILE A 354 0.24 16.92 -9.93
CA ILE A 354 1.60 17.50 -9.96
C ILE A 354 2.21 17.39 -8.57
N PHE A 355 3.21 16.53 -8.43
CA PHE A 355 3.89 16.36 -7.16
C PHE A 355 4.91 17.47 -6.92
N HIS A 356 4.90 18.05 -5.71
CA HIS A 356 5.78 19.15 -5.33
C HIS A 356 7.10 18.68 -4.68
N SER A 357 7.18 17.42 -4.30
CA SER A 357 8.40 16.80 -3.77
C SER A 357 8.96 15.76 -4.74
N PRO A 358 10.27 15.47 -4.67
CA PRO A 358 10.86 14.43 -5.52
C PRO A 358 10.27 13.05 -5.29
N VAL A 359 9.93 12.35 -6.38
CA VAL A 359 9.41 10.98 -6.36
C VAL A 359 10.25 10.08 -7.26
N ARG A 360 10.74 8.95 -6.75
CA ARG A 360 11.32 7.87 -7.54
C ARG A 360 10.32 6.73 -7.69
N MET A 361 10.03 6.34 -8.93
CA MET A 361 9.14 5.23 -9.25
C MET A 361 9.93 4.08 -9.85
N TYR A 362 10.14 3.02 -9.06
CA TYR A 362 10.91 1.86 -9.49
C TYR A 362 10.04 0.89 -10.26
N TYR A 363 10.57 0.37 -11.39
CA TYR A 363 9.93 -0.66 -12.19
C TYR A 363 10.90 -1.76 -12.58
N GLY A 364 10.45 -3.01 -12.52
CA GLY A 364 11.21 -4.18 -12.94
C GLY A 364 11.10 -4.41 -14.44
N THR A 365 12.20 -4.84 -15.08
CA THR A 365 12.14 -5.17 -16.51
C THR A 365 11.47 -6.51 -16.80
N LYS A 366 11.29 -7.33 -15.77
CA LYS A 366 10.59 -8.62 -15.81
C LYS A 366 9.38 -8.65 -14.87
N ASP A 367 8.85 -7.47 -14.51
CA ASP A 367 7.66 -7.39 -13.67
C ASP A 367 6.48 -8.04 -14.42
N GLU A 368 5.99 -9.14 -13.86
CA GLU A 368 4.92 -9.96 -14.42
C GLU A 368 3.54 -9.39 -14.11
N VAL A 369 3.46 -8.43 -13.18
CA VAL A 369 2.20 -7.82 -12.71
C VAL A 369 1.99 -6.46 -13.35
N ILE A 370 2.92 -5.53 -13.12
CA ILE A 370 2.79 -4.14 -13.57
C ILE A 370 3.61 -3.92 -14.83
N ARG A 371 2.90 -3.76 -15.95
CA ARG A 371 3.55 -3.49 -17.25
C ARG A 371 4.39 -2.20 -17.18
N VAL A 372 5.56 -2.22 -17.76
CA VAL A 372 6.49 -1.07 -17.79
C VAL A 372 5.81 0.20 -18.33
N ALA A 373 4.89 0.05 -19.28
CA ALA A 373 4.13 1.18 -19.83
C ALA A 373 3.26 1.87 -18.77
N VAL A 374 2.62 1.10 -17.88
CA VAL A 374 1.81 1.59 -16.75
C VAL A 374 2.70 2.25 -15.70
N ALA A 375 3.80 1.61 -15.32
CA ALA A 375 4.75 2.13 -14.34
C ALA A 375 5.35 3.50 -14.72
N LYS A 376 5.38 3.83 -16.02
CA LYS A 376 5.93 5.10 -16.54
C LYS A 376 4.89 6.22 -16.75
N LEU A 377 3.61 5.97 -16.48
CA LEU A 377 2.56 6.98 -16.76
C LEU A 377 2.77 8.26 -15.96
N ALA A 378 3.08 8.16 -14.68
CA ALA A 378 3.27 9.33 -13.83
C ALA A 378 4.43 10.23 -14.30
N GLU A 379 5.60 9.68 -14.64
CA GLU A 379 6.71 10.47 -15.16
C GLU A 379 6.34 11.17 -16.47
N ARG A 380 5.67 10.45 -17.39
CA ARG A 380 5.22 11.04 -18.66
C ARG A 380 4.23 12.18 -18.44
N TYR A 381 3.30 12.00 -17.50
CA TYR A 381 2.34 13.06 -17.15
C TYR A 381 3.06 14.27 -16.57
N GLN A 382 3.97 14.09 -15.61
CA GLN A 382 4.75 15.19 -15.03
C GLN A 382 5.50 15.96 -16.10
N ILE A 383 6.20 15.28 -17.01
CA ILE A 383 6.92 15.92 -18.12
C ILE A 383 5.96 16.71 -19.02
N ALA A 384 4.81 16.13 -19.37
CA ALA A 384 3.80 16.82 -20.18
C ALA A 384 3.24 18.08 -19.50
N MET A 385 3.19 18.08 -18.17
CA MET A 385 2.76 19.22 -17.34
C MET A 385 3.90 20.19 -16.98
N GLY A 386 5.12 19.97 -17.54
CA GLY A 386 6.28 20.83 -17.28
C GLY A 386 6.97 20.60 -15.94
N SER A 387 6.69 19.49 -15.26
CA SER A 387 7.30 19.12 -13.97
C SER A 387 8.37 18.04 -14.15
N SER A 388 9.41 18.08 -13.33
CA SER A 388 10.47 17.05 -13.25
C SER A 388 10.52 16.36 -11.89
N SER A 389 9.47 16.47 -11.08
CA SER A 389 9.41 15.94 -9.73
C SER A 389 9.41 14.40 -9.69
N VAL A 390 8.91 13.73 -10.73
CA VAL A 390 8.88 12.26 -10.82
C VAL A 390 9.99 11.76 -11.74
N LYS A 391 10.69 10.73 -11.27
CA LYS A 391 11.71 10.02 -12.05
C LYS A 391 11.49 8.52 -11.97
N THR A 392 11.36 7.85 -13.13
CA THR A 392 11.31 6.38 -13.16
C THR A 392 12.70 5.77 -13.03
N MET A 393 12.82 4.73 -12.19
CA MET A 393 14.05 4.02 -11.88
C MET A 393 13.94 2.58 -12.38
N LYS A 394 14.76 2.22 -13.37
CA LYS A 394 14.77 0.88 -13.94
C LYS A 394 15.52 -0.11 -13.06
N VAL A 395 14.88 -1.23 -12.69
CA VAL A 395 15.53 -2.36 -12.02
C VAL A 395 15.67 -3.49 -13.04
N VAL A 396 16.91 -3.73 -13.45
CA VAL A 396 17.21 -4.73 -14.49
C VAL A 396 16.96 -6.13 -13.96
N ASP A 397 16.32 -6.96 -14.77
CA ASP A 397 15.99 -8.35 -14.48
C ASP A 397 15.14 -8.59 -13.22
N ALA A 398 14.54 -7.54 -12.64
CA ALA A 398 13.63 -7.67 -11.51
C ALA A 398 12.20 -8.01 -11.97
N ASP A 399 11.59 -8.95 -11.27
CA ASP A 399 10.16 -9.21 -11.23
C ASP A 399 9.46 -8.25 -10.25
N HIS A 400 8.19 -8.51 -9.96
CA HIS A 400 7.38 -7.69 -9.05
C HIS A 400 8.00 -7.59 -7.64
N HIS A 401 8.44 -8.71 -7.06
CA HIS A 401 9.07 -8.76 -5.73
C HIS A 401 10.49 -8.19 -5.73
N GLY A 402 11.29 -8.54 -6.73
CA GLY A 402 12.66 -8.03 -6.88
C GLY A 402 12.70 -6.51 -7.05
N THR A 403 11.69 -5.93 -7.69
CA THR A 403 11.54 -4.48 -7.83
C THR A 403 11.42 -3.80 -6.47
N PHE A 404 10.57 -4.34 -5.58
CA PHE A 404 10.45 -3.84 -4.20
C PHE A 404 11.75 -3.94 -3.42
N LEU A 405 12.41 -5.11 -3.46
CA LEU A 405 13.65 -5.33 -2.73
C LEU A 405 14.73 -4.32 -3.16
N ALA A 406 14.87 -4.09 -4.47
CA ALA A 406 15.83 -3.13 -5.00
C ALA A 406 15.48 -1.69 -4.63
N ALA A 407 14.20 -1.30 -4.71
CA ALA A 407 13.73 0.03 -4.35
C ALA A 407 13.97 0.35 -2.87
N ALA A 408 13.62 -0.58 -1.98
CA ALA A 408 13.84 -0.42 -0.54
C ALA A 408 15.33 -0.23 -0.20
N TRP A 409 16.21 -0.90 -0.92
CA TRP A 409 17.66 -0.78 -0.74
C TRP A 409 18.21 0.56 -1.27
N ASP A 410 17.92 0.90 -2.53
CA ASP A 410 18.47 2.08 -3.20
C ASP A 410 18.00 3.39 -2.54
N SER A 411 16.72 3.42 -2.15
CA SER A 411 16.10 4.64 -1.63
C SER A 411 16.61 5.05 -0.25
N LEU A 412 17.18 4.15 0.55
CA LEU A 412 17.78 4.54 1.83
C LEU A 412 18.94 5.54 1.63
N GLY A 413 19.85 5.24 0.71
CA GLY A 413 20.96 6.14 0.38
C GLY A 413 20.47 7.50 -0.16
N TRP A 414 19.41 7.46 -0.98
CA TRP A 414 18.79 8.66 -1.51
C TRP A 414 18.10 9.49 -0.42
N PHE A 415 17.33 8.87 0.47
CA PHE A 415 16.68 9.57 1.59
C PHE A 415 17.71 10.19 2.54
N ASN A 416 18.81 9.50 2.79
CA ASN A 416 19.92 10.03 3.59
C ASN A 416 20.65 11.23 2.94
N SER A 417 20.47 11.46 1.63
CA SER A 417 21.08 12.62 0.95
C SER A 417 20.32 13.94 1.17
N PHE A 418 19.13 13.88 1.73
CA PHE A 418 18.40 15.08 2.14
C PHE A 418 18.84 15.49 3.54
N HIS A 419 19.73 16.46 3.64
CA HIS A 419 20.28 16.98 4.90
C HIS A 419 19.50 18.16 5.44
#